data_fb498906e61cc57aae76ff1f63bb6200
#
_entry.id   fb498906e61cc57aae76ff1f63bb6200
#
_cell.length_a   1.000
_cell.length_b   1.000
_cell.length_c   1.000
_cell.angle_alpha   90.00
_cell.angle_beta   90.00
_cell.angle_gamma   90.00
#
_symmetry.space_group_name_H-M   'P 1'
#
loop_
_entity.id
_entity.type
_entity.pdbx_description
1 polymer ?
#
loop_
_entity_poly.entity_id
_entity_poly.type
_entity_poly.pdbx_seq_one_letter_code
_entity_poly.pdbx_strand_id
1 'polypeptide(L)'
;MRLAAFNLEQIRALTAEDELDIGSLGEERTALFAVIPDNDTSFNYLVGMLYTQIFQELYYRADHVHGGRLPVHVQFILDEFANVALPEDFERCLATMRSREISASIIIQNLAQIKALFKDTWETITGNCDSLLYLGGNETTTHEYISKMLGKETIDTQSHGQSKGRNGSASTNTQRAGRELMTPDEVRLLDNADALLFIRGEHPVRDRKYDLLRHPNLAGTVDGAGTPYVHKPEDTNLSEQYELYEFMESEEGENENESTETDE
;
A
#
# COMPACT_ATOMS: atom_id res chain seq x y z
N MET A 1 -22.72 20.04 0.20
CA MET A 1 -22.53 19.54 -1.15
C MET A 1 -21.93 18.11 -1.21
N ARG A 2 -21.54 17.49 -0.09
CA ARG A 2 -21.00 16.11 -0.06
C ARG A 2 -22.04 15.01 -0.38
N LEU A 3 -23.34 15.29 -0.26
CA LEU A 3 -24.42 14.33 -0.51
C LEU A 3 -25.00 14.38 -1.93
N ALA A 4 -24.49 15.24 -2.81
CA ALA A 4 -25.00 15.38 -4.17
C ALA A 4 -24.82 14.09 -5.00
N ALA A 5 -23.77 13.32 -4.71
CA ALA A 5 -23.51 12.05 -5.37
C ALA A 5 -24.61 11.00 -5.11
N PHE A 6 -25.29 11.06 -3.97
CA PHE A 6 -26.42 10.17 -3.66
C PHE A 6 -27.71 10.52 -4.43
N ASN A 7 -27.70 11.57 -5.26
CA ASN A 7 -28.76 11.85 -6.21
C ASN A 7 -28.64 11.00 -7.49
N LEU A 8 -27.49 10.39 -7.72
CA LEU A 8 -27.30 9.44 -8.82
C LEU A 8 -28.04 8.14 -8.48
N GLU A 9 -28.83 7.65 -9.44
CA GLU A 9 -29.68 6.47 -9.25
C GLU A 9 -28.86 5.23 -8.92
N GLN A 10 -27.71 5.06 -9.57
CA GLN A 10 -26.78 3.95 -9.34
C GLN A 10 -26.22 3.95 -7.91
N ILE A 11 -25.84 5.12 -7.39
CA ILE A 11 -25.34 5.25 -6.01
C ILE A 11 -26.47 4.98 -5.01
N ARG A 12 -27.68 5.43 -5.31
CA ARG A 12 -28.85 5.14 -4.46
C ARG A 12 -29.18 3.67 -4.43
N ALA A 13 -29.12 3.00 -5.58
CA ALA A 13 -29.33 1.55 -5.65
C ALA A 13 -28.26 0.79 -4.87
N LEU A 14 -26.99 1.13 -5.06
CA LEU A 14 -25.85 0.51 -4.36
C LEU A 14 -25.92 0.66 -2.83
N THR A 15 -26.50 1.74 -2.33
CA THR A 15 -26.56 2.07 -0.90
C THR A 15 -27.94 1.88 -0.26
N ALA A 16 -28.88 1.27 -1.00
CA ALA A 16 -30.27 1.11 -0.56
C ALA A 16 -30.41 0.00 0.50
N GLU A 17 -29.61 -1.04 0.41
CA GLU A 17 -29.66 -2.23 1.24
C GLU A 17 -28.27 -2.55 1.81
N ASP A 18 -28.21 -3.19 2.97
CA ASP A 18 -26.95 -3.69 3.56
C ASP A 18 -26.73 -5.15 3.13
N GLU A 19 -25.91 -5.33 2.12
CA GLU A 19 -25.53 -6.64 1.59
C GLU A 19 -24.17 -7.13 2.11
N LEU A 20 -23.39 -6.23 2.74
CA LEU A 20 -22.00 -6.54 3.09
C LEU A 20 -21.87 -7.28 4.42
N ASP A 21 -22.85 -7.19 5.31
CA ASP A 21 -22.76 -7.73 6.67
C ASP A 21 -21.40 -7.46 7.34
N ILE A 22 -21.01 -6.18 7.37
CA ILE A 22 -19.72 -5.73 7.94
C ILE A 22 -19.53 -6.29 9.36
N GLY A 23 -20.63 -6.54 10.05
CA GLY A 23 -20.64 -7.12 11.39
C GLY A 23 -20.06 -8.53 11.46
N SER A 24 -20.07 -9.31 10.40
CA SER A 24 -19.47 -10.66 10.37
C SER A 24 -17.94 -10.63 10.35
N LEU A 25 -17.33 -9.50 9.94
CA LEU A 25 -15.89 -9.33 9.95
C LEU A 25 -15.36 -9.38 11.40
N GLY A 26 -14.40 -10.26 11.64
CA GLY A 26 -13.85 -10.46 12.98
C GLY A 26 -14.65 -11.42 13.89
N GLU A 27 -15.83 -11.84 13.46
CA GLU A 27 -16.65 -12.90 14.11
C GLU A 27 -16.39 -14.25 13.44
N GLU A 28 -16.38 -14.26 12.12
CA GLU A 28 -16.22 -15.44 11.30
C GLU A 28 -15.04 -15.29 10.32
N ARG A 29 -14.62 -16.41 9.70
CA ARG A 29 -13.59 -16.41 8.67
C ARG A 29 -14.17 -15.89 7.37
N THR A 30 -14.09 -14.60 7.16
CA THR A 30 -14.64 -13.89 6.02
C THR A 30 -13.52 -13.21 5.23
N ALA A 31 -13.65 -13.11 3.92
CA ALA A 31 -12.76 -12.32 3.06
C ALA A 31 -13.59 -11.31 2.26
N LEU A 32 -13.34 -10.03 2.49
CA LEU A 32 -13.94 -8.92 1.75
C LEU A 32 -12.94 -8.41 0.71
N PHE A 33 -13.33 -8.38 -0.55
CA PHE A 33 -12.54 -7.84 -1.66
C PHE A 33 -13.18 -6.53 -2.13
N ALA A 34 -12.51 -5.40 -1.91
CA ALA A 34 -12.89 -4.11 -2.43
C ALA A 34 -12.05 -3.80 -3.68
N VAL A 35 -12.65 -3.92 -4.85
CA VAL A 35 -11.99 -3.59 -6.12
C VAL A 35 -12.24 -2.11 -6.42
N ILE A 36 -11.16 -1.33 -6.52
CA ILE A 36 -11.21 0.12 -6.65
C ILE A 36 -10.50 0.48 -7.96
N PRO A 37 -11.11 1.28 -8.86
CA PRO A 37 -10.44 1.79 -10.04
C PRO A 37 -9.21 2.63 -9.66
N ASP A 38 -8.08 2.41 -10.31
CA ASP A 38 -6.83 3.14 -10.09
C ASP A 38 -6.78 4.47 -10.85
N ASN A 39 -7.55 4.57 -11.94
CA ASN A 39 -7.58 5.70 -12.86
C ASN A 39 -8.73 6.69 -12.60
N ASP A 40 -9.72 6.33 -11.77
CA ASP A 40 -10.88 7.19 -11.45
C ASP A 40 -11.07 7.36 -9.94
N THR A 41 -10.92 8.59 -9.48
CA THR A 41 -11.08 8.95 -8.07
C THR A 41 -12.49 9.44 -7.70
N SER A 42 -13.41 9.50 -8.66
CA SER A 42 -14.75 10.09 -8.49
C SER A 42 -15.55 9.40 -7.37
N PHE A 43 -15.33 8.10 -7.17
CA PHE A 43 -16.04 7.29 -6.18
C PHE A 43 -15.21 6.97 -4.92
N ASN A 44 -14.02 7.55 -4.77
CA ASN A 44 -13.15 7.31 -3.59
C ASN A 44 -13.84 7.68 -2.26
N TYR A 45 -14.81 8.58 -2.27
CA TYR A 45 -15.58 8.90 -1.07
C TYR A 45 -16.42 7.70 -0.57
N LEU A 46 -16.93 6.82 -1.46
CA LEU A 46 -17.62 5.59 -1.06
C LEU A 46 -16.66 4.62 -0.37
N VAL A 47 -15.45 4.50 -0.92
CA VAL A 47 -14.39 3.69 -0.32
C VAL A 47 -14.02 4.22 1.07
N GLY A 48 -13.89 5.53 1.21
CA GLY A 48 -13.64 6.17 2.51
C GLY A 48 -14.76 5.93 3.51
N MET A 49 -16.01 5.94 3.06
CA MET A 49 -17.16 5.59 3.90
C MET A 49 -17.12 4.12 4.31
N LEU A 50 -16.86 3.21 3.39
CA LEU A 50 -16.72 1.77 3.67
C LEU A 50 -15.66 1.52 4.73
N TYR A 51 -14.43 2.04 4.56
CA TYR A 51 -13.37 1.88 5.54
C TYR A 51 -13.74 2.47 6.91
N THR A 52 -14.38 3.65 6.91
CA THR A 52 -14.82 4.29 8.15
C THR A 52 -15.82 3.40 8.89
N GLN A 53 -16.81 2.85 8.18
CA GLN A 53 -17.81 1.95 8.76
C GLN A 53 -17.17 0.65 9.26
N ILE A 54 -16.29 0.02 8.49
CA ILE A 54 -15.59 -1.19 8.90
C ILE A 54 -14.79 -0.94 10.18
N PHE A 55 -13.97 0.11 10.23
CA PHE A 55 -13.20 0.40 11.45
C PHE A 55 -14.10 0.69 12.65
N GLN A 56 -15.17 1.48 12.48
CA GLN A 56 -16.11 1.78 13.55
C GLN A 56 -16.78 0.51 14.08
N GLU A 57 -17.25 -0.38 13.20
CA GLU A 57 -17.90 -1.62 13.59
C GLU A 57 -16.94 -2.57 14.29
N LEU A 58 -15.74 -2.78 13.75
CA LEU A 58 -14.73 -3.65 14.37
C LEU A 58 -14.30 -3.15 15.74
N TYR A 59 -14.10 -1.84 15.90
CA TYR A 59 -13.75 -1.25 17.19
C TYR A 59 -14.91 -1.36 18.19
N TYR A 60 -16.14 -1.08 17.75
CA TYR A 60 -17.33 -1.23 18.58
C TYR A 60 -17.48 -2.68 19.06
N ARG A 61 -17.37 -3.66 18.17
CA ARG A 61 -17.47 -5.08 18.55
C ARG A 61 -16.34 -5.51 19.47
N ALA A 62 -15.10 -5.16 19.16
CA ALA A 62 -13.99 -5.47 20.04
C ALA A 62 -14.22 -4.92 21.44
N ASP A 63 -14.56 -3.64 21.58
CA ASP A 63 -14.62 -2.96 22.87
C ASP A 63 -15.91 -3.26 23.66
N HIS A 64 -17.07 -3.37 23.00
CA HIS A 64 -18.35 -3.46 23.67
C HIS A 64 -18.98 -4.86 23.65
N VAL A 65 -18.65 -5.68 22.66
CA VAL A 65 -19.21 -7.03 22.54
C VAL A 65 -18.25 -8.08 23.08
N HIS A 66 -16.95 -7.97 22.75
CA HIS A 66 -15.95 -9.01 23.04
C HIS A 66 -14.95 -8.63 24.15
N GLY A 67 -15.19 -7.57 24.90
CA GLY A 67 -14.36 -7.21 26.05
C GLY A 67 -12.93 -6.74 25.69
N GLY A 68 -12.77 -6.14 24.53
CA GLY A 68 -11.54 -5.49 24.08
C GLY A 68 -10.81 -6.19 22.93
N ARG A 69 -11.28 -7.35 22.44
CA ARG A 69 -10.56 -8.14 21.43
C ARG A 69 -11.51 -8.94 20.56
N LEU A 70 -11.37 -8.86 19.25
CA LEU A 70 -12.15 -9.66 18.31
C LEU A 70 -11.84 -11.16 18.43
N PRO A 71 -12.83 -12.04 18.24
CA PRO A 71 -12.62 -13.49 18.28
C PRO A 71 -11.81 -14.02 17.08
N VAL A 72 -11.92 -13.37 15.92
CA VAL A 72 -11.15 -13.69 14.72
C VAL A 72 -10.29 -12.49 14.33
N HIS A 73 -9.01 -12.74 14.07
CA HIS A 73 -8.07 -11.69 13.63
C HIS A 73 -8.48 -11.12 12.27
N VAL A 74 -8.55 -9.80 12.16
CA VAL A 74 -8.85 -9.08 10.93
C VAL A 74 -7.58 -8.44 10.37
N GLN A 75 -7.18 -8.84 9.17
CA GLN A 75 -6.04 -8.26 8.46
C GLN A 75 -6.52 -7.41 7.30
N PHE A 76 -6.17 -6.13 7.30
CA PHE A 76 -6.33 -5.26 6.15
C PHE A 76 -5.09 -5.40 5.24
N ILE A 77 -5.32 -5.67 3.96
CA ILE A 77 -4.29 -5.64 2.92
C ILE A 77 -4.62 -4.42 2.05
N LEU A 78 -3.87 -3.33 2.25
CA LEU A 78 -4.12 -2.04 1.62
C LEU A 78 -3.12 -1.87 0.47
N ASP A 79 -3.46 -2.47 -0.66
CA ASP A 79 -2.68 -2.32 -1.88
C ASP A 79 -2.90 -0.93 -2.48
N GLU A 80 -1.85 -0.36 -3.09
CA GLU A 80 -1.84 1.02 -3.58
C GLU A 80 -2.39 2.03 -2.58
N PHE A 81 -1.96 1.89 -1.33
CA PHE A 81 -2.45 2.64 -0.17
C PHE A 81 -2.63 4.14 -0.41
N ALA A 82 -1.79 4.73 -1.24
CA ALA A 82 -1.86 6.16 -1.55
C ALA A 82 -3.12 6.57 -2.32
N ASN A 83 -3.75 5.62 -3.02
CA ASN A 83 -4.94 5.85 -3.83
C ASN A 83 -6.23 5.55 -3.05
N VAL A 84 -6.11 4.98 -1.86
CA VAL A 84 -7.25 4.61 -1.02
C VAL A 84 -7.69 5.79 -0.15
N ALA A 85 -8.98 6.11 -0.18
CA ALA A 85 -9.56 7.07 0.75
C ALA A 85 -9.68 6.44 2.15
N LEU A 86 -8.88 6.92 3.09
CA LEU A 86 -8.84 6.41 4.47
C LEU A 86 -9.66 7.30 5.41
N PRO A 87 -10.06 6.77 6.59
CA PRO A 87 -10.58 7.60 7.68
C PRO A 87 -9.61 8.72 8.06
N GLU A 88 -10.12 9.89 8.45
CA GLU A 88 -9.30 11.06 8.84
C GLU A 88 -8.30 10.74 9.98
N ASP A 89 -8.66 9.81 10.89
CA ASP A 89 -7.85 9.41 12.05
C ASP A 89 -7.14 8.05 11.86
N PHE A 90 -6.78 7.67 10.62
CA PHE A 90 -6.18 6.35 10.32
C PHE A 90 -4.93 6.06 11.16
N GLU A 91 -4.06 7.07 11.40
CA GLU A 91 -2.87 6.90 12.24
C GLU A 91 -3.21 6.50 13.69
N ARG A 92 -4.35 6.97 14.23
CA ARG A 92 -4.84 6.56 15.55
C ARG A 92 -5.39 5.14 15.53
N CYS A 93 -6.09 4.78 14.47
CA CYS A 93 -6.53 3.40 14.26
C CYS A 93 -5.31 2.47 14.22
N LEU A 94 -4.31 2.79 13.41
CA LEU A 94 -3.08 1.99 13.29
C LEU A 94 -2.37 1.80 14.64
N ALA A 95 -2.32 2.82 15.48
CA ALA A 95 -1.69 2.76 16.79
C ALA A 95 -2.42 1.86 17.80
N THR A 96 -3.72 1.65 17.63
CA THR A 96 -4.59 0.96 18.62
C THR A 96 -5.17 -0.35 18.13
N MET A 97 -5.11 -0.66 16.83
CA MET A 97 -5.75 -1.85 16.24
C MET A 97 -5.19 -3.18 16.75
N ARG A 98 -3.89 -3.23 17.07
CA ARG A 98 -3.22 -4.46 17.54
C ARG A 98 -3.89 -5.06 18.78
N SER A 99 -4.28 -4.24 19.75
CA SER A 99 -4.96 -4.73 20.98
C SER A 99 -6.30 -5.38 20.70
N ARG A 100 -6.92 -5.06 19.57
CA ARG A 100 -8.24 -5.52 19.14
C ARG A 100 -8.22 -6.67 18.15
N GLU A 101 -7.08 -7.32 17.94
CA GLU A 101 -6.89 -8.34 16.90
C GLU A 101 -7.08 -7.82 15.48
N ILE A 102 -6.66 -6.59 15.24
CA ILE A 102 -6.68 -5.98 13.91
C ILE A 102 -5.24 -5.68 13.50
N SER A 103 -4.90 -5.93 12.24
CA SER A 103 -3.61 -5.56 11.65
C SER A 103 -3.79 -4.97 10.25
N ALA A 104 -2.79 -4.22 9.79
CA ALA A 104 -2.76 -3.66 8.45
C ALA A 104 -1.42 -3.95 7.76
N SER A 105 -1.48 -4.39 6.51
CA SER A 105 -0.37 -4.43 5.57
C SER A 105 -0.52 -3.26 4.61
N ILE A 106 0.37 -2.27 4.74
CA ILE A 106 0.35 -1.04 3.95
C ILE A 106 1.33 -1.20 2.81
N ILE A 107 0.85 -1.19 1.57
CA ILE A 107 1.67 -1.37 0.37
C ILE A 107 1.73 -0.04 -0.38
N ILE A 108 2.94 0.43 -0.63
CA ILE A 108 3.22 1.71 -1.29
C ILE A 108 4.33 1.56 -2.32
N GLN A 109 4.34 2.41 -3.31
CA GLN A 109 5.41 2.43 -4.30
C GLN A 109 6.68 3.13 -3.78
N ASN A 110 6.51 4.17 -2.94
CA ASN A 110 7.61 4.92 -2.35
C ASN A 110 7.15 5.71 -1.10
N LEU A 111 8.11 6.15 -0.29
CA LEU A 111 7.84 6.91 0.93
C LEU A 111 7.28 8.32 0.67
N ALA A 112 7.53 8.91 -0.49
CA ALA A 112 6.99 10.22 -0.82
C ALA A 112 5.45 10.21 -0.84
N GLN A 113 4.83 9.07 -1.18
CA GLN A 113 3.37 8.91 -1.13
C GLN A 113 2.83 9.06 0.30
N ILE A 114 3.42 8.38 1.29
CA ILE A 114 3.00 8.52 2.70
C ILE A 114 3.26 9.95 3.20
N LYS A 115 4.40 10.55 2.85
CA LYS A 115 4.71 11.94 3.22
C LYS A 115 3.71 12.94 2.64
N ALA A 116 3.24 12.71 1.42
CA ALA A 116 2.22 13.56 0.80
C ALA A 116 0.86 13.45 1.52
N LEU A 117 0.47 12.24 1.93
CA LEU A 117 -0.80 11.99 2.62
C LEU A 117 -0.80 12.49 4.06
N PHE A 118 0.24 12.17 4.82
CA PHE A 118 0.28 12.38 6.28
C PHE A 118 1.19 13.54 6.70
N LYS A 119 1.84 14.22 5.75
CA LYS A 119 2.68 15.40 6.01
C LYS A 119 3.58 15.21 7.25
N ASP A 120 3.25 15.89 8.35
CA ASP A 120 4.04 15.89 9.59
C ASP A 120 3.87 14.60 10.43
N THR A 121 2.83 13.80 10.16
CA THR A 121 2.54 12.56 10.92
C THR A 121 2.96 11.27 10.21
N TRP A 122 3.62 11.35 9.06
CA TRP A 122 4.04 10.18 8.28
C TRP A 122 4.95 9.21 9.07
N GLU A 123 5.81 9.74 9.96
CA GLU A 123 6.66 8.92 10.83
C GLU A 123 5.84 8.11 11.84
N THR A 124 4.66 8.58 12.20
CA THR A 124 3.72 7.83 13.05
C THR A 124 3.22 6.58 12.34
N ILE A 125 2.95 6.67 11.03
CA ILE A 125 2.54 5.50 10.23
C ILE A 125 3.66 4.46 10.21
N THR A 126 4.86 4.84 9.77
CA THR A 126 6.00 3.91 9.70
C THR A 126 6.42 3.40 11.07
N GLY A 127 6.34 4.23 12.11
CA GLY A 127 6.69 3.89 13.49
C GLY A 127 5.71 2.92 14.16
N ASN A 128 4.46 2.86 13.72
CA ASN A 128 3.46 1.90 14.19
C ASN A 128 3.51 0.55 13.44
N CYS A 129 4.28 0.45 12.36
CA CYS A 129 4.53 -0.81 11.67
C CYS A 129 5.68 -1.55 12.35
N ASP A 130 5.44 -2.77 12.83
CA ASP A 130 6.47 -3.62 13.45
C ASP A 130 7.46 -4.20 12.43
N SER A 131 7.06 -4.28 11.17
CA SER A 131 7.87 -4.80 10.07
C SER A 131 7.84 -3.85 8.89
N LEU A 132 8.97 -3.70 8.21
CA LEU A 132 9.08 -3.00 6.93
C LEU A 132 9.83 -3.89 5.95
N LEU A 133 9.21 -4.15 4.80
CA LEU A 133 9.79 -4.90 3.69
C LEU A 133 10.08 -3.94 2.54
N TYR A 134 11.36 -3.80 2.18
CA TYR A 134 11.80 -3.02 1.03
C TYR A 134 12.12 -3.93 -0.14
N LEU A 135 11.41 -3.73 -1.25
CA LEU A 135 11.51 -4.55 -2.47
C LEU A 135 12.27 -3.86 -3.61
N GLY A 136 12.92 -2.74 -3.33
CA GLY A 136 13.57 -1.91 -4.33
C GLY A 136 12.70 -0.73 -4.76
N GLY A 137 13.26 0.17 -5.55
CA GLY A 137 12.60 1.37 -6.06
C GLY A 137 13.61 2.40 -6.58
N ASN A 138 13.13 3.51 -7.14
CA ASN A 138 13.97 4.56 -7.73
C ASN A 138 13.79 5.95 -7.07
N GLU A 139 13.18 6.01 -5.86
CA GLU A 139 12.88 7.27 -5.20
C GLU A 139 13.91 7.57 -4.11
N THR A 140 14.56 8.73 -4.20
CA THR A 140 15.72 9.12 -3.38
C THR A 140 15.39 9.16 -1.88
N THR A 141 14.23 9.70 -1.50
CA THR A 141 13.84 9.80 -0.08
C THR A 141 13.70 8.42 0.56
N THR A 142 13.21 7.44 -0.21
CA THR A 142 13.12 6.04 0.23
C THR A 142 14.51 5.46 0.42
N HIS A 143 15.45 5.68 -0.51
CA HIS A 143 16.82 5.18 -0.38
C HIS A 143 17.53 5.74 0.85
N GLU A 144 17.39 7.05 1.10
CA GLU A 144 17.95 7.70 2.30
C GLU A 144 17.35 7.13 3.59
N TYR A 145 16.04 6.89 3.61
CA TYR A 145 15.35 6.32 4.75
C TYR A 145 15.83 4.89 5.05
N ILE A 146 15.89 4.04 4.03
CA ILE A 146 16.38 2.65 4.15
C ILE A 146 17.84 2.60 4.59
N SER A 147 18.71 3.43 4.00
CA SER A 147 20.12 3.54 4.40
C SER A 147 20.27 3.90 5.88
N LYS A 148 19.48 4.87 6.36
CA LYS A 148 19.47 5.25 7.78
C LYS A 148 18.97 4.12 8.68
N MET A 149 17.96 3.38 8.27
CA MET A 149 17.44 2.23 9.03
C MET A 149 18.43 1.08 9.13
N LEU A 150 19.24 0.84 8.09
CA LEU A 150 20.32 -0.15 8.11
C LEU A 150 21.38 0.19 9.14
N GLY A 151 21.59 1.48 9.41
CA GLY A 151 22.59 1.93 10.38
C GLY A 151 24.01 1.98 9.81
N LYS A 152 24.99 1.95 10.73
CA LYS A 152 26.41 2.12 10.38
C LYS A 152 27.24 0.96 10.91
N GLU A 153 28.29 0.61 10.17
CA GLU A 153 29.35 -0.28 10.59
C GLU A 153 30.63 0.52 10.87
N THR A 154 31.51 -0.04 11.68
CA THR A 154 32.85 0.52 11.91
C THR A 154 33.83 -0.09 10.93
N ILE A 155 34.44 0.74 10.10
CA ILE A 155 35.49 0.33 9.18
C ILE A 155 36.84 0.86 9.64
N ASP A 156 37.88 0.06 9.48
CA ASP A 156 39.27 0.47 9.67
C ASP A 156 39.82 1.01 8.34
N THR A 157 40.03 2.31 8.28
CA THR A 157 40.61 2.97 7.11
C THR A 157 42.10 3.13 7.32
N GLN A 158 42.91 2.60 6.40
CA GLN A 158 44.36 2.76 6.42
C GLN A 158 44.78 3.75 5.35
N SER A 159 45.47 4.83 5.77
CA SER A 159 46.11 5.75 4.86
C SER A 159 47.62 5.51 4.87
N HIS A 160 48.20 5.29 3.71
CA HIS A 160 49.63 5.12 3.53
C HIS A 160 50.24 6.42 3.00
N GLY A 161 51.07 7.07 3.82
CA GLY A 161 51.88 8.21 3.41
C GLY A 161 53.29 7.72 3.07
N GLN A 162 53.77 7.93 1.84
CA GLN A 162 55.13 7.65 1.45
C GLN A 162 55.80 8.93 0.95
N SER A 163 56.83 9.40 1.66
CA SER A 163 57.69 10.51 1.23
C SER A 163 58.90 9.97 0.49
N LYS A 164 59.03 10.37 -0.78
CA LYS A 164 60.23 10.07 -1.61
C LYS A 164 61.24 11.21 -1.46
N GLY A 165 62.25 11.02 -0.60
CA GLY A 165 63.38 11.93 -0.43
C GLY A 165 64.58 11.16 0.17
N ARG A 166 65.76 11.85 0.28
CA ARG A 166 66.99 11.24 0.77
C ARG A 166 66.89 10.64 2.19
N ASN A 167 65.81 11.02 2.94
CA ASN A 167 65.39 10.43 4.23
C ASN A 167 63.93 10.04 4.14
N GLY A 168 63.54 9.21 3.19
CA GLY A 168 62.17 8.77 2.98
C GLY A 168 61.61 8.09 4.23
N SER A 169 60.39 8.53 4.65
CA SER A 169 59.67 7.88 5.72
C SER A 169 58.33 7.32 5.19
N ALA A 170 57.99 6.14 5.63
CA ALA A 170 56.68 5.55 5.41
C ALA A 170 55.88 5.63 6.72
N SER A 171 54.69 6.20 6.67
CA SER A 171 53.78 6.20 7.79
C SER A 171 52.48 5.52 7.39
N THR A 172 52.01 4.60 8.22
CA THR A 172 50.70 4.01 8.10
C THR A 172 49.84 4.55 9.22
N ASN A 173 48.77 5.25 8.89
CA ASN A 173 47.82 5.74 9.86
C ASN A 173 46.55 4.90 9.73
N THR A 174 46.13 4.25 10.81
CA THR A 174 44.88 3.49 10.88
C THR A 174 43.87 4.32 11.64
N GLN A 175 42.78 4.67 10.96
CA GLN A 175 41.68 5.42 11.56
C GLN A 175 40.38 4.59 11.48
N ARG A 176 39.63 4.55 12.59
CA ARG A 176 38.31 3.96 12.63
C ARG A 176 37.29 4.99 12.26
N ALA A 177 36.48 4.69 11.24
CA ALA A 177 35.39 5.54 10.76
C ALA A 177 34.09 4.74 10.73
N GLY A 178 32.99 5.42 11.06
CA GLY A 178 31.65 4.85 10.83
C GLY A 178 31.26 5.02 9.36
N ARG A 179 30.94 3.92 8.68
CA ARG A 179 30.36 3.92 7.32
C ARG A 179 28.91 3.44 7.38
N GLU A 180 28.02 3.99 6.60
CA GLU A 180 26.68 3.43 6.41
C GLU A 180 26.82 1.99 5.90
N LEU A 181 26.02 1.05 6.46
CA LEU A 181 26.06 -0.36 6.08
C LEU A 181 25.75 -0.52 4.57
N MET A 182 24.80 0.24 4.08
CA MET A 182 24.57 0.52 2.66
C MET A 182 24.30 2.03 2.49
N THR A 183 25.04 2.67 1.61
CA THR A 183 24.76 4.06 1.25
C THR A 183 23.45 4.16 0.44
N PRO A 184 22.81 5.33 0.33
CA PRO A 184 21.62 5.49 -0.50
C PRO A 184 21.82 5.02 -1.95
N ASP A 185 23.01 5.22 -2.50
CA ASP A 185 23.37 4.75 -3.86
C ASP A 185 23.44 3.21 -3.93
N GLU A 186 23.97 2.56 -2.89
CA GLU A 186 24.01 1.10 -2.79
C GLU A 186 22.60 0.52 -2.58
N VAL A 187 21.73 1.19 -1.83
CA VAL A 187 20.31 0.83 -1.70
C VAL A 187 19.59 0.92 -3.05
N ARG A 188 19.86 1.97 -3.83
CA ARG A 188 19.32 2.13 -5.19
C ARG A 188 19.76 1.02 -6.13
N LEU A 189 20.97 0.48 -5.93
CA LEU A 189 21.55 -0.60 -6.73
C LEU A 189 21.24 -2.00 -6.18
N LEU A 190 20.31 -2.12 -5.22
CA LEU A 190 19.88 -3.42 -4.72
C LEU A 190 19.40 -4.30 -5.89
N ASP A 191 19.89 -5.54 -5.96
CA ASP A 191 19.47 -6.50 -6.98
C ASP A 191 17.94 -6.70 -6.93
N ASN A 192 17.31 -6.72 -8.11
CA ASN A 192 15.87 -6.92 -8.21
C ASN A 192 15.37 -8.24 -7.62
N ALA A 193 16.22 -9.24 -7.49
CA ALA A 193 15.91 -10.51 -6.86
C ALA A 193 15.95 -10.45 -5.32
N ASP A 194 16.53 -9.38 -4.75
CA ASP A 194 16.72 -9.24 -3.31
C ASP A 194 15.69 -8.31 -2.68
N ALA A 195 15.50 -8.48 -1.38
CA ALA A 195 14.69 -7.63 -0.52
C ALA A 195 15.43 -7.34 0.79
N LEU A 196 15.06 -6.24 1.44
CA LEU A 196 15.52 -5.91 2.79
C LEU A 196 14.32 -5.97 3.75
N LEU A 197 14.44 -6.77 4.80
CA LEU A 197 13.41 -6.92 5.83
C LEU A 197 13.93 -6.32 7.14
N PHE A 198 13.09 -5.45 7.71
CA PHE A 198 13.31 -4.85 9.03
C PHE A 198 12.18 -5.33 9.96
N ILE A 199 12.54 -5.87 11.11
CA ILE A 199 11.61 -6.28 12.15
C ILE A 199 12.04 -5.58 13.44
N ARG A 200 11.09 -5.04 14.18
CA ARG A 200 11.36 -4.34 15.44
C ARG A 200 12.10 -5.26 16.43
N GLY A 201 13.24 -4.82 16.89
CA GLY A 201 14.08 -5.56 17.85
C GLY A 201 15.05 -6.55 17.22
N GLU A 202 15.03 -6.71 15.89
CA GLU A 202 15.92 -7.60 15.15
C GLU A 202 16.90 -6.84 14.26
N HIS A 203 17.98 -7.50 13.87
CA HIS A 203 18.89 -6.96 12.86
C HIS A 203 18.24 -7.01 11.48
N PRO A 204 18.50 -6.01 10.61
CA PRO A 204 18.02 -6.04 9.23
C PRO A 204 18.50 -7.30 8.49
N VAL A 205 17.63 -7.86 7.67
CA VAL A 205 17.92 -9.07 6.88
C VAL A 205 17.84 -8.71 5.40
N ARG A 206 18.87 -9.11 4.63
CA ARG A 206 18.82 -9.14 3.17
C ARG A 206 18.61 -10.56 2.73
N ASP A 207 17.56 -10.81 1.94
CA ASP A 207 17.25 -12.14 1.41
C ASP A 207 16.63 -12.01 0.02
N ARG A 208 16.51 -13.14 -0.66
CA ARG A 208 15.87 -13.18 -1.97
C ARG A 208 14.36 -13.06 -1.86
N LYS A 209 13.78 -12.35 -2.82
CA LYS A 209 12.33 -12.30 -2.99
C LYS A 209 11.79 -13.71 -3.24
N TYR A 210 10.61 -13.98 -2.72
CA TYR A 210 9.92 -15.23 -2.98
C TYR A 210 9.56 -15.34 -4.48
N ASP A 211 9.84 -16.49 -5.07
CA ASP A 211 9.45 -16.78 -6.44
C ASP A 211 7.96 -17.16 -6.48
N LEU A 212 7.12 -16.23 -6.91
CA LEU A 212 5.65 -16.41 -6.97
C LEU A 212 5.24 -17.61 -7.83
N LEU A 213 6.03 -17.95 -8.85
CA LEU A 213 5.74 -19.10 -9.72
C LEU A 213 5.91 -20.45 -9.01
N ARG A 214 6.48 -20.47 -7.80
CA ARG A 214 6.57 -21.65 -6.93
C ARG A 214 5.46 -21.72 -5.89
N HIS A 215 4.53 -20.76 -5.88
CA HIS A 215 3.45 -20.78 -4.88
C HIS A 215 2.52 -21.99 -5.11
N PRO A 216 2.17 -22.75 -4.06
CA PRO A 216 1.35 -23.96 -4.20
C PRO A 216 -0.04 -23.68 -4.80
N ASN A 217 -0.58 -22.47 -4.63
CA ASN A 217 -1.88 -22.06 -5.16
C ASN A 217 -1.78 -21.33 -6.52
N LEU A 218 -0.62 -21.38 -7.18
CA LEU A 218 -0.42 -20.71 -8.48
C LEU A 218 -1.50 -21.10 -9.50
N ALA A 219 -1.89 -22.39 -9.53
CA ALA A 219 -2.91 -22.88 -10.45
C ALA A 219 -4.28 -22.19 -10.32
N GLY A 220 -4.56 -21.55 -9.18
CA GLY A 220 -5.78 -20.76 -8.95
C GLY A 220 -5.68 -19.30 -9.39
N THR A 221 -4.53 -18.87 -9.89
CA THR A 221 -4.28 -17.49 -10.35
C THR A 221 -4.24 -17.43 -11.88
N VAL A 222 -4.35 -16.22 -12.43
CA VAL A 222 -4.23 -15.98 -13.88
C VAL A 222 -2.88 -16.46 -14.41
N ASP A 223 -1.79 -16.23 -13.68
CA ASP A 223 -0.43 -16.66 -14.04
C ASP A 223 -0.30 -18.19 -14.08
N GLY A 224 -1.11 -18.90 -13.30
CA GLY A 224 -1.20 -20.36 -13.30
C GLY A 224 -2.27 -20.94 -14.22
N ALA A 225 -2.79 -20.14 -15.17
CA ALA A 225 -3.89 -20.47 -16.07
C ALA A 225 -5.24 -20.75 -15.35
N GLY A 226 -5.43 -20.21 -14.14
CA GLY A 226 -6.72 -20.19 -13.46
C GLY A 226 -7.71 -19.30 -14.20
N THR A 227 -9.00 -19.61 -14.08
CA THR A 227 -10.05 -18.79 -14.66
C THR A 227 -10.19 -17.51 -13.81
N PRO A 228 -10.10 -16.31 -14.41
CA PRO A 228 -10.35 -15.06 -13.69
C PRO A 228 -11.75 -15.05 -13.05
N TYR A 229 -11.85 -14.53 -11.84
CA TYR A 229 -13.15 -14.30 -11.24
C TYR A 229 -13.86 -13.19 -12.00
N VAL A 230 -15.07 -13.48 -12.43
CA VAL A 230 -15.96 -12.48 -13.05
C VAL A 230 -17.13 -12.27 -12.09
N HIS A 231 -17.24 -11.07 -11.57
CA HIS A 231 -18.39 -10.70 -10.75
C HIS A 231 -19.64 -10.67 -11.64
N LYS A 232 -20.55 -11.59 -11.38
CA LYS A 232 -21.87 -11.56 -12.00
C LYS A 232 -22.85 -11.06 -10.94
N PRO A 233 -23.41 -9.86 -11.07
CA PRO A 233 -24.51 -9.46 -10.23
C PRO A 233 -25.67 -10.41 -10.52
N GLU A 234 -25.98 -11.30 -9.57
CA GLU A 234 -27.19 -12.10 -9.64
C GLU A 234 -28.36 -11.12 -9.45
N ASP A 235 -29.18 -10.99 -10.49
CA ASP A 235 -30.46 -10.25 -10.50
C ASP A 235 -30.47 -8.71 -10.46
N THR A 236 -29.40 -8.01 -10.77
CA THR A 236 -29.51 -6.58 -11.04
C THR A 236 -29.29 -6.28 -12.51
N ASN A 237 -30.20 -5.50 -13.14
CA ASN A 237 -30.12 -5.00 -14.52
C ASN A 237 -28.91 -4.05 -14.75
N LEU A 238 -27.87 -4.13 -13.92
CA LEU A 238 -26.70 -3.28 -14.02
C LEU A 238 -25.85 -3.61 -15.25
N SER A 239 -25.80 -4.88 -15.67
CA SER A 239 -25.08 -5.27 -16.89
C SER A 239 -25.70 -4.68 -18.16
N GLU A 240 -27.04 -4.61 -18.23
CA GLU A 240 -27.75 -3.95 -19.33
C GLU A 240 -27.55 -2.43 -19.33
N GLN A 241 -27.35 -1.82 -18.13
CA GLN A 241 -27.06 -0.39 -18.00
C GLN A 241 -25.62 -0.03 -18.41
N TYR A 242 -24.63 -0.88 -18.13
CA TYR A 242 -23.25 -0.66 -18.58
C TYR A 242 -23.14 -0.73 -20.11
N GLU A 243 -23.80 -1.70 -20.76
CA GLU A 243 -23.88 -1.77 -22.22
C GLU A 243 -24.57 -0.55 -22.81
N LEU A 244 -25.58 0.02 -22.11
CA LEU A 244 -26.28 1.24 -22.54
C LEU A 244 -25.38 2.50 -22.43
N TYR A 245 -24.51 2.57 -21.43
CA TYR A 245 -23.58 3.69 -21.26
C TYR A 245 -22.47 3.68 -22.33
N GLU A 246 -21.88 2.55 -22.64
CA GLU A 246 -20.92 2.42 -23.73
C GLU A 246 -21.58 2.80 -25.09
N PHE A 247 -22.84 2.46 -25.26
CA PHE A 247 -23.60 2.81 -26.47
C PHE A 247 -23.90 4.32 -26.55
N MET A 248 -24.23 4.96 -25.43
CA MET A 248 -24.51 6.41 -25.39
C MET A 248 -23.25 7.25 -25.57
N GLU A 249 -22.09 6.86 -24.98
CA GLU A 249 -20.81 7.54 -25.24
C GLU A 249 -20.39 7.41 -26.72
N SER A 250 -20.66 6.29 -27.37
CA SER A 250 -20.38 6.12 -28.80
C SER A 250 -21.28 7.00 -29.71
N GLU A 251 -22.52 7.21 -29.35
CA GLU A 251 -23.45 8.09 -30.13
C GLU A 251 -23.16 9.59 -29.91
N GLU A 252 -22.75 10.02 -28.71
CA GLU A 252 -22.33 11.41 -28.44
C GLU A 252 -21.01 11.75 -29.16
N GLY A 253 -20.07 10.82 -29.23
CA GLY A 253 -18.82 10.99 -29.99
C GLY A 253 -19.01 11.06 -31.52
N GLU A 254 -19.99 10.38 -32.09
CA GLU A 254 -20.32 10.45 -33.52
C GLU A 254 -21.05 11.75 -33.86
N ASN A 255 -21.94 12.27 -33.01
CA ASN A 255 -22.64 13.53 -33.24
C ASN A 255 -21.79 14.79 -33.15
N GLU A 256 -20.70 14.79 -32.35
CA GLU A 256 -19.74 15.90 -32.30
C GLU A 256 -18.86 15.97 -33.57
N ASN A 257 -18.60 14.85 -34.22
CA ASN A 257 -17.83 14.83 -35.48
C ASN A 257 -18.67 15.23 -36.74
N GLU A 258 -19.97 15.02 -36.75
CA GLU A 258 -20.83 15.47 -37.87
C GLU A 258 -21.12 16.98 -37.85
N SER A 259 -21.02 17.66 -36.71
CA SER A 259 -21.28 19.11 -36.61
C SER A 259 -20.12 20.00 -37.06
N THR A 260 -18.93 19.45 -37.36
CA THR A 260 -17.71 20.20 -37.76
C THR A 260 -17.43 20.16 -39.25
N GLU A 261 -18.22 19.42 -40.09
CA GLU A 261 -17.98 19.33 -41.54
C GLU A 261 -18.93 20.19 -42.42
N THR A 262 -19.77 21.08 -41.87
CA THR A 262 -20.72 21.88 -42.64
C THR A 262 -20.54 23.39 -42.56
N ASP A 263 -19.30 23.91 -42.42
CA ASP A 263 -18.99 25.34 -42.64
C ASP A 263 -17.65 25.52 -43.36
N GLU A 264 -17.64 25.23 -44.67
CA GLU A 264 -16.74 25.84 -45.67
C GLU A 264 -17.50 26.16 -46.97
#